data_624335d26de45d7ff15f02cb9c056867
#
_entry.id   624335d26de45d7ff15f02cb9c056867
#
_cell.length_a   1.000
_cell.length_b   1.000
_cell.length_c   1.000
_cell.angle_alpha   90.00
_cell.angle_beta   90.00
_cell.angle_gamma   90.00
#
_symmetry.space_group_name_H-M   'P 1'
#
loop_
_entity.id
_entity.type
_entity.pdbx_description
1 polymer ?
#
loop_
_entity_poly.entity_id
_entity_poly.type
_entity_poly.pdbx_seq_one_letter_code
_entity_poly.pdbx_strand_id
1 'polypeptide(L)'
;MNLKKMMMASALLMAACCMQAQTKVIAHRGFWKTPGSSQNSISSLLKADSIGCYGSEFDVWIAKDNKLVVNHDPVYKMRPMEYSKGDALTGLKLSN
;
A
#
# COMPACT_ATOMS: atom_id res chain seq x y z
N MET A 1 20.35 26.56 -37.65
CA MET A 1 19.01 26.15 -37.23
C MET A 1 18.18 27.40 -36.91
N ASN A 2 16.98 27.52 -37.38
CA ASN A 2 16.17 28.68 -37.06
C ASN A 2 15.51 28.56 -35.67
N LEU A 3 15.06 29.67 -35.15
CA LEU A 3 14.51 29.73 -33.78
C LEU A 3 13.30 28.80 -33.59
N LYS A 4 12.42 28.69 -34.60
CA LYS A 4 11.24 27.82 -34.53
C LYS A 4 11.64 26.36 -34.35
N LYS A 5 12.64 25.86 -35.07
CA LYS A 5 13.14 24.49 -34.95
C LYS A 5 13.77 24.25 -33.62
N MET A 6 14.50 25.22 -33.08
CA MET A 6 15.11 25.14 -31.75
C MET A 6 14.05 25.06 -30.66
N MET A 7 13.00 25.86 -30.74
CA MET A 7 11.89 25.84 -29.76
C MET A 7 11.12 24.52 -29.80
N MET A 8 10.86 23.97 -30.96
CA MET A 8 10.20 22.67 -31.10
C MET A 8 11.04 21.52 -30.53
N ALA A 9 12.33 21.52 -30.78
CA ALA A 9 13.25 20.54 -30.25
C ALA A 9 13.29 20.58 -28.71
N SER A 10 13.34 21.77 -28.13
CA SER A 10 13.31 21.96 -26.67
C SER A 10 11.99 21.47 -26.06
N ALA A 11 10.86 21.78 -26.66
CA ALA A 11 9.55 21.33 -26.18
C ALA A 11 9.42 19.80 -26.22
N LEU A 12 9.91 19.16 -27.28
CA LEU A 12 9.93 17.69 -27.39
C LEU A 12 10.81 17.04 -26.33
N LEU A 13 11.98 17.62 -26.09
CA LEU A 13 12.91 17.12 -25.09
C LEU A 13 12.33 17.21 -23.68
N MET A 14 11.69 18.33 -23.35
CA MET A 14 11.03 18.51 -22.05
C MET A 14 9.85 17.54 -21.88
N ALA A 15 9.04 17.31 -22.89
CA ALA A 15 7.95 16.36 -22.87
C ALA A 15 8.48 14.92 -22.64
N ALA A 16 9.55 14.52 -23.31
CA ALA A 16 10.18 13.22 -23.14
C ALA A 16 10.72 13.03 -21.72
N CYS A 17 11.37 14.05 -21.14
CA CYS A 17 11.84 14.00 -19.77
C CYS A 17 10.70 13.83 -18.76
N CYS A 18 9.60 14.54 -18.93
CA CYS A 18 8.41 14.40 -18.07
C CYS A 18 7.81 12.98 -18.16
N MET A 19 7.78 12.39 -19.34
CA MET A 19 7.27 11.03 -19.52
C MET A 19 8.16 9.96 -18.90
N GLN A 20 9.46 10.19 -18.80
CA GLN A 20 10.42 9.23 -18.23
C GLN A 20 10.54 9.29 -16.71
N ALA A 21 10.03 10.35 -16.09
CA ALA A 21 10.28 10.64 -14.67
C ALA A 21 9.22 10.08 -13.71
N GLN A 22 8.33 9.20 -14.18
CA GLN A 22 7.25 8.70 -13.32
C GLN A 22 7.68 7.47 -12.53
N THR A 23 8.06 7.68 -11.29
CA THR A 23 8.26 6.62 -10.31
C THR A 23 6.94 6.34 -9.61
N LYS A 24 6.54 5.07 -9.60
CA LYS A 24 5.36 4.63 -8.87
C LYS A 24 5.79 4.19 -7.49
N VAL A 25 5.20 4.79 -6.47
CA VAL A 25 5.50 4.48 -5.07
C VAL A 25 4.39 3.59 -4.52
N ILE A 26 4.79 2.45 -3.96
CA ILE A 26 3.88 1.53 -3.27
C ILE A 26 4.23 1.55 -1.80
N ALA A 27 3.25 1.84 -0.96
CA ALA A 27 3.44 1.90 0.47
C ALA A 27 3.48 0.48 1.06
N HIS A 28 4.63 0.08 1.57
CA HIS A 28 4.84 -1.22 2.22
C HIS A 28 4.06 -1.29 3.52
N ARG A 29 3.07 -2.18 3.59
CA ARG A 29 2.09 -2.31 4.70
C ARG A 29 1.29 -1.03 4.94
N GLY A 30 1.14 -0.20 3.91
CA GLY A 30 0.52 1.12 3.99
C GLY A 30 1.49 2.20 4.49
N PHE A 31 0.99 3.43 4.62
CA PHE A 31 1.77 4.52 5.22
C PHE A 31 1.52 4.55 6.72
N TRP A 32 2.21 3.68 7.45
CA TRP A 32 1.89 3.40 8.84
C TRP A 32 2.82 4.05 9.86
N LYS A 33 4.02 4.47 9.44
CA LYS A 33 4.98 5.11 10.35
C LYS A 33 4.62 6.57 10.65
N THR A 34 3.38 6.78 11.05
CA THR A 34 2.86 8.10 11.42
C THR A 34 1.99 7.98 12.67
N PRO A 35 1.82 9.06 13.45
CA PRO A 35 0.94 9.03 14.61
C PRO A 35 -0.48 8.57 14.27
N GLY A 36 -1.04 7.69 15.08
CA GLY A 36 -2.40 7.18 14.91
C GLY A 36 -2.58 6.15 13.81
N SER A 37 -1.49 5.59 13.28
CA SER A 37 -1.55 4.56 12.26
C SER A 37 -0.76 3.32 12.66
N SER A 38 -1.14 2.17 12.12
CA SER A 38 -0.42 0.91 12.27
C SER A 38 -0.31 0.21 10.93
N GLN A 39 0.70 -0.66 10.81
CA GLN A 39 0.90 -1.44 9.58
C GLN A 39 -0.31 -2.29 9.25
N ASN A 40 -0.56 -2.52 7.96
CA ASN A 40 -1.64 -3.37 7.48
C ASN A 40 -3.03 -2.97 8.01
N SER A 41 -3.25 -1.69 8.27
CA SER A 41 -4.51 -1.17 8.78
C SER A 41 -5.23 -0.35 7.72
N ILE A 42 -6.52 -0.14 7.92
CA ILE A 42 -7.31 0.77 7.08
C ILE A 42 -6.74 2.18 7.14
N SER A 43 -6.33 2.62 8.32
CA SER A 43 -5.70 3.92 8.52
C SER A 43 -4.44 4.09 7.66
N SER A 44 -3.57 3.07 7.60
CA SER A 44 -2.36 3.13 6.79
C SER A 44 -2.66 3.12 5.29
N LEU A 45 -3.72 2.46 4.86
CA LEU A 45 -4.18 2.48 3.48
C LEU A 45 -4.69 3.88 3.10
N LEU A 46 -5.54 4.47 3.93
CA LEU A 46 -6.08 5.80 3.68
C LEU A 46 -4.98 6.87 3.67
N LYS A 47 -3.99 6.74 4.53
CA LYS A 47 -2.85 7.66 4.53
C LYS A 47 -1.98 7.52 3.29
N ALA A 48 -1.76 6.29 2.81
CA ALA A 48 -1.05 6.06 1.56
C ALA A 48 -1.77 6.72 0.39
N ASP A 49 -3.08 6.61 0.34
CA ASP A 49 -3.91 7.26 -0.68
C ASP A 49 -3.81 8.79 -0.57
N SER A 50 -3.88 9.33 0.63
CA SER A 50 -3.85 10.78 0.86
C SER A 50 -2.56 11.45 0.41
N ILE A 51 -1.43 10.75 0.45
CA ILE A 51 -0.14 11.28 -0.03
C ILE A 51 0.16 10.94 -1.48
N GLY A 52 -0.79 10.31 -2.18
CA GLY A 52 -0.67 10.05 -3.61
C GLY A 52 0.17 8.83 -3.96
N CYS A 53 0.31 7.84 -3.09
CA CYS A 53 0.94 6.58 -3.46
C CYS A 53 0.18 5.91 -4.60
N TYR A 54 0.91 5.25 -5.48
CA TYR A 54 0.32 4.46 -6.56
C TYR A 54 -0.48 3.28 -6.03
N GLY A 55 -0.04 2.70 -4.94
CA GLY A 55 -0.70 1.57 -4.30
C GLY A 55 -0.25 1.38 -2.87
N SER A 56 -0.89 0.47 -2.20
CA SER A 56 -0.53 0.05 -0.85
C SER A 56 -0.41 -1.46 -0.83
N GLU A 57 0.69 -1.95 -0.30
CA GLU A 57 0.90 -3.39 -0.15
C GLU A 57 0.36 -3.81 1.21
N PHE A 58 -0.25 -4.98 1.27
CA PHE A 58 -0.72 -5.56 2.52
C PHE A 58 -0.62 -7.08 2.45
N ASP A 59 -0.53 -7.69 3.61
CA ASP A 59 -0.33 -9.14 3.75
C ASP A 59 -1.65 -9.81 4.12
N VAL A 60 -2.01 -10.87 3.40
CA VAL A 60 -3.29 -11.56 3.60
C VAL A 60 -3.01 -13.03 3.94
N TRP A 61 -3.63 -13.50 4.98
CA TRP A 61 -3.63 -14.90 5.39
C TRP A 61 -5.04 -15.45 5.33
N ILE A 62 -5.15 -16.73 5.02
CA ILE A 62 -6.42 -17.43 5.16
C ILE A 62 -6.41 -18.25 6.46
N ALA A 63 -7.42 -18.05 7.27
CA ALA A 63 -7.58 -18.77 8.52
C ALA A 63 -8.25 -20.14 8.31
N LYS A 64 -8.20 -21.00 9.31
CA LYS A 64 -8.82 -22.34 9.24
C LYS A 64 -10.33 -22.30 8.99
N ASP A 65 -10.99 -21.26 9.42
CA ASP A 65 -12.43 -21.05 9.20
C ASP A 65 -12.72 -20.36 7.87
N ASN A 66 -11.74 -20.31 6.97
CA ASN A 66 -11.80 -19.67 5.64
C ASN A 66 -12.00 -18.14 5.66
N LYS A 67 -11.76 -17.50 6.79
CA LYS A 67 -11.76 -16.04 6.86
C LYS A 67 -10.42 -15.48 6.42
N LEU A 68 -10.45 -14.37 5.69
CA LEU A 68 -9.26 -13.64 5.33
C LEU A 68 -8.84 -12.71 6.47
N VAL A 69 -7.55 -12.69 6.75
CA VAL A 69 -6.96 -11.86 7.80
C VAL A 69 -5.82 -11.05 7.22
N VAL A 70 -5.82 -9.75 7.47
CA VAL A 70 -4.75 -8.85 7.04
C VAL A 70 -3.81 -8.64 8.20
N ASN A 71 -2.62 -9.25 8.11
CA ASN A 71 -1.56 -9.11 9.10
C ASN A 71 -0.25 -9.58 8.48
N HIS A 72 0.87 -9.06 8.92
CA HIS A 72 2.16 -9.44 8.37
C HIS A 72 2.56 -10.87 8.74
N ASP A 73 2.40 -11.24 10.00
CA ASP A 73 2.78 -12.55 10.49
C ASP A 73 1.58 -13.50 10.57
N PRO A 74 1.80 -14.84 10.49
CA PRO A 74 0.73 -15.81 10.65
C PRO A 74 0.30 -15.98 12.10
N VAL A 75 0.64 -15.04 12.96
CA VAL A 75 0.26 -15.02 14.37
C VAL A 75 -0.19 -13.62 14.74
N TYR A 76 -1.11 -13.53 15.68
CA TYR A 76 -1.55 -12.26 16.24
C TYR A 76 -1.58 -12.39 17.77
N LYS A 77 -0.91 -11.45 18.46
CA LYS A 77 -0.78 -11.47 19.92
C LYS A 77 -0.35 -12.85 20.44
N MET A 78 0.70 -13.41 19.82
CA MET A 78 1.27 -14.71 20.17
C MET A 78 0.34 -15.91 19.92
N ARG A 79 -0.75 -15.74 19.19
CA ARG A 79 -1.64 -16.82 18.81
C ARG A 79 -1.59 -17.08 17.31
N PRO A 80 -1.47 -18.33 16.87
CA PRO A 80 -1.54 -18.66 15.45
C PRO A 80 -2.88 -18.30 14.84
N MET A 81 -2.87 -17.76 13.63
CA MET A 81 -4.10 -17.37 12.93
C MET A 81 -4.90 -18.58 12.40
N GLU A 82 -4.26 -19.71 12.27
CA GLU A 82 -4.93 -20.94 11.86
C GLU A 82 -5.82 -21.56 12.93
N TYR A 83 -5.92 -20.99 14.10
CA TYR A 83 -6.82 -21.48 15.13
C TYR A 83 -8.27 -21.23 14.74
N SER A 84 -8.96 -22.31 14.41
CA SER A 84 -10.31 -22.27 13.89
C SER A 84 -11.38 -21.98 14.93
N LYS A 85 -11.05 -22.06 16.19
CA LYS A 85 -12.07 -21.92 17.26
C LYS A 85 -12.34 -20.48 17.68
N GLY A 86 -12.12 -19.57 16.81
CA GLY A 86 -12.62 -18.21 16.96
C GLY A 86 -11.81 -17.31 17.90
N ASP A 87 -11.05 -17.86 18.80
CA ASP A 87 -10.48 -17.05 19.87
C ASP A 87 -9.47 -16.02 19.38
N ALA A 88 -8.56 -16.43 18.50
CA ALA A 88 -7.60 -15.50 17.95
C ALA A 88 -8.19 -14.65 16.85
N LEU A 89 -9.03 -15.24 16.01
CA LEU A 89 -9.55 -14.60 14.82
C LEU A 89 -10.80 -13.78 15.06
N THR A 90 -11.62 -14.14 16.03
CA THR A 90 -12.71 -13.27 16.46
C THR A 90 -12.20 -12.02 17.15
N GLY A 91 -11.06 -12.11 17.79
CA GLY A 91 -10.37 -10.92 18.30
C GLY A 91 -9.85 -10.00 17.20
N LEU A 92 -9.58 -10.55 16.03
CA LEU A 92 -9.11 -9.81 14.86
C LEU A 92 -10.24 -9.22 14.02
N LYS A 93 -11.42 -9.37 14.43
CA LYS A 93 -12.64 -8.94 13.74
C LYS A 93 -12.42 -8.05 12.54
N LEU A 94 -12.49 -8.69 11.41
CA LEU A 94 -12.48 -8.00 10.13
C LEU A 94 -13.76 -7.16 9.93
N SER A 95 -14.74 -7.40 10.76
CA SER A 95 -16.04 -6.72 10.69
C SER A 95 -16.04 -5.34 11.33
N ASN A 96 -14.96 -4.92 11.86
CA ASN A 96 -14.93 -3.61 12.51
C ASN A 96 -14.30 -2.57 11.61
#